data_b966837c7d8be21b8527ce93661418d0
#
_entry.id   b966837c7d8be21b8527ce93661418d0
#
_cell.length_a   1.000
_cell.length_b   1.000
_cell.length_c   1.000
_cell.angle_alpha   90.00
_cell.angle_beta   90.00
_cell.angle_gamma   90.00
#
_symmetry.space_group_name_H-M   'P 1'
#
loop_
_entity.id
_entity.type
_entity.pdbx_description
1 polymer ?
#
loop_
_entity_poly.entity_id
_entity_poly.type
_entity_poly.pdbx_seq_one_letter_code
_entity_poly.pdbx_strand_id
1 'polypeptide(L)'
;MDILQAIWLAAIQGFTEFLPISSSAHLILPSQVLGWPDQGLAFDVAVHVGSFVAVVIYFRREIQQLVTAWVKSLGGPQTSESHLAWYIIIATVPASITGLIFGGFIEVHLRSMAVIAATTILFGLLLGWADYRYRGSKTIDQLTWKTALIVGAAQALALIPGTSRSGITMTAALMLGFDRISAARFSFLLSIPIIALSGGYKGLE
;
A
#
# COMPACT_ATOMS: atom_id res chain seq x y z
N MET A 1 -1.79 -5.95 26.79
CA MET A 1 -1.05 -4.79 26.25
C MET A 1 -1.39 -3.57 27.08
N ASP A 2 -0.39 -2.82 27.54
CA ASP A 2 -0.61 -1.57 28.26
C ASP A 2 -0.75 -0.36 27.29
N ILE A 3 -1.12 0.78 27.83
CA ILE A 3 -1.38 1.98 27.01
C ILE A 3 -0.10 2.51 26.33
N LEU A 4 1.05 2.35 26.95
CA LEU A 4 2.33 2.79 26.41
C LEU A 4 2.75 1.92 25.22
N GLN A 5 2.57 0.62 25.32
CA GLN A 5 2.77 -0.32 24.22
C GLN A 5 1.87 0.00 23.05
N ALA A 6 0.57 0.31 23.31
CA ALA A 6 -0.37 0.71 22.28
C ALA A 6 0.07 2.00 21.54
N ILE A 7 0.53 3.01 22.27
CA ILE A 7 1.04 4.25 21.68
C ILE A 7 2.27 3.99 20.80
N TRP A 8 3.22 3.17 21.28
CA TRP A 8 4.41 2.83 20.50
C TRP A 8 4.07 2.06 19.22
N LEU A 9 3.18 1.07 19.30
CA LEU A 9 2.75 0.30 18.12
C LEU A 9 1.99 1.19 17.12
N ALA A 10 1.13 2.08 17.61
CA ALA A 10 0.44 3.05 16.75
C ALA A 10 1.42 4.03 16.07
N ALA A 11 2.44 4.49 16.78
CA ALA A 11 3.50 5.32 16.21
C ALA A 11 4.31 4.54 15.15
N ILE A 12 4.72 3.31 15.45
CA ILE A 12 5.41 2.42 14.50
C ILE A 12 4.56 2.26 13.24
N GLN A 13 3.27 1.94 13.36
CA GLN A 13 2.37 1.81 12.22
C GLN A 13 2.30 3.10 11.40
N GLY A 14 2.08 4.24 12.04
CA GLY A 14 1.98 5.53 11.36
C GLY A 14 3.22 5.89 10.55
N PHE A 15 4.42 5.61 11.07
CA PHE A 15 5.66 5.84 10.36
C PHE A 15 5.94 4.81 9.26
N THR A 16 5.61 3.55 9.50
CA THR A 16 6.03 2.45 8.61
C THR A 16 5.04 2.12 7.50
N GLU A 17 3.77 2.53 7.61
CA GLU A 17 2.72 2.21 6.62
C GLU A 17 3.01 2.76 5.23
N PHE A 18 3.52 3.98 5.15
CA PHE A 18 3.80 4.66 3.88
C PHE A 18 5.27 4.55 3.46
N LEU A 19 6.17 4.28 4.40
CA LEU A 19 7.56 3.97 4.09
C LEU A 19 7.67 2.57 3.46
N PRO A 20 8.63 2.34 2.57
CA PRO A 20 8.76 1.06 1.86
C PRO A 20 9.47 -0.02 2.72
N ILE A 21 9.02 -0.24 3.96
CA ILE A 21 9.70 -1.09 4.97
C ILE A 21 8.80 -2.12 5.66
N SER A 22 7.59 -2.37 5.18
CA SER A 22 6.62 -3.32 5.72
C SER A 22 6.16 -3.05 7.16
N SER A 23 5.06 -2.30 7.31
CA SER A 23 4.45 -2.01 8.61
C SER A 23 4.03 -3.27 9.38
N SER A 24 3.48 -4.26 8.71
CA SER A 24 3.08 -5.54 9.32
C SER A 24 4.26 -6.28 9.97
N ALA A 25 5.43 -6.28 9.33
CA ALA A 25 6.65 -6.86 9.93
C ALA A 25 7.04 -6.10 11.20
N HIS A 26 6.97 -4.77 11.18
CA HIS A 26 7.34 -3.94 12.33
C HIS A 26 6.34 -4.06 13.50
N LEU A 27 5.05 -4.27 13.24
CA LEU A 27 4.06 -4.51 14.29
C LEU A 27 4.27 -5.85 15.00
N ILE A 28 4.75 -6.86 14.29
CA ILE A 28 5.00 -8.19 14.87
C ILE A 28 6.29 -8.22 15.70
N LEU A 29 7.32 -7.45 15.32
CA LEU A 29 8.64 -7.49 15.97
C LEU A 29 8.60 -7.30 17.48
N PRO A 30 7.88 -6.37 18.10
CA PRO A 30 7.85 -6.19 19.54
C PRO A 30 7.36 -7.42 20.30
N SER A 31 6.39 -8.15 19.78
CA SER A 31 5.92 -9.39 20.42
C SER A 31 6.98 -10.48 20.37
N GLN A 32 7.76 -10.57 19.30
CA GLN A 32 8.77 -11.61 19.09
C GLN A 32 10.10 -11.31 19.80
N VAL A 33 10.50 -10.04 19.89
CA VAL A 33 11.82 -9.64 20.40
C VAL A 33 11.75 -9.16 21.85
N LEU A 34 10.70 -8.42 22.21
CA LEU A 34 10.55 -7.81 23.53
C LEU A 34 9.63 -8.60 24.46
N GLY A 35 9.03 -9.71 23.97
CA GLY A 35 8.09 -10.51 24.75
C GLY A 35 6.77 -9.77 25.05
N TRP A 36 6.43 -8.75 24.26
CA TRP A 36 5.13 -8.07 24.41
C TRP A 36 3.99 -9.01 24.03
N PRO A 37 2.82 -8.91 24.70
CA PRO A 37 1.66 -9.67 24.26
C PRO A 37 1.29 -9.29 22.83
N ASP A 38 0.84 -10.27 22.03
CA ASP A 38 0.29 -10.02 20.70
C ASP A 38 -0.91 -9.08 20.82
N GLN A 39 -0.90 -8.01 20.03
CA GLN A 39 -1.91 -6.97 20.06
C GLN A 39 -3.26 -7.40 19.49
N GLY A 40 -3.25 -8.44 18.67
CA GLY A 40 -4.44 -8.98 18.01
C GLY A 40 -4.96 -8.18 16.83
N LEU A 41 -5.79 -8.83 16.03
CA LEU A 41 -6.29 -8.30 14.76
C LEU A 41 -7.07 -6.98 14.91
N ALA A 42 -7.86 -6.84 15.99
CA ALA A 42 -8.66 -5.63 16.21
C ALA A 42 -7.78 -4.38 16.38
N PHE A 43 -6.66 -4.51 17.08
CA PHE A 43 -5.70 -3.41 17.22
C PHE A 43 -5.02 -3.10 15.87
N ASP A 44 -4.58 -4.12 15.14
CA ASP A 44 -3.96 -3.94 13.82
C ASP A 44 -4.91 -3.19 12.87
N VAL A 45 -6.17 -3.57 12.82
CA VAL A 45 -7.18 -2.86 12.02
C VAL A 45 -7.33 -1.40 12.48
N ALA A 46 -7.40 -1.16 13.78
CA ALA A 46 -7.57 0.19 14.31
C ALA A 46 -6.41 1.13 13.93
N VAL A 47 -5.14 0.67 14.02
CA VAL A 47 -3.98 1.49 13.65
C VAL A 47 -3.86 1.70 12.14
N HIS A 48 -4.33 0.74 11.32
CA HIS A 48 -4.44 0.94 9.87
C HIS A 48 -5.52 1.97 9.52
N VAL A 49 -6.67 1.97 10.22
CA VAL A 49 -7.70 3.02 10.08
C VAL A 49 -7.13 4.39 10.45
N GLY A 50 -6.32 4.48 11.52
CA GLY A 50 -5.61 5.71 11.87
C GLY A 50 -4.71 6.22 10.75
N SER A 51 -3.90 5.34 10.17
CA SER A 51 -3.04 5.66 9.02
C SER A 51 -3.86 6.07 7.78
N PHE A 52 -4.99 5.40 7.53
CA PHE A 52 -5.93 5.77 6.47
C PHE A 52 -6.49 7.18 6.65
N VAL A 53 -6.97 7.51 7.85
CA VAL A 53 -7.47 8.85 8.15
C VAL A 53 -6.39 9.91 7.93
N ALA A 54 -5.16 9.64 8.38
CA ALA A 54 -4.04 10.56 8.21
C ALA A 54 -3.74 10.83 6.72
N VAL A 55 -3.67 9.79 5.88
CA VAL A 55 -3.41 9.96 4.44
C VAL A 55 -4.57 10.66 3.72
N VAL A 56 -5.81 10.37 4.09
CA VAL A 56 -6.99 11.06 3.53
C VAL A 56 -6.98 12.55 3.89
N ILE A 57 -6.64 12.90 5.14
CA ILE A 57 -6.52 14.30 5.57
C ILE A 57 -5.39 15.00 4.81
N TYR A 58 -4.23 14.35 4.66
CA TYR A 58 -3.09 14.90 3.94
C TYR A 58 -3.42 15.18 2.48
N PHE A 59 -3.99 14.20 1.77
CA PHE A 59 -4.35 14.30 0.36
C PHE A 59 -5.76 14.83 0.10
N ARG A 60 -6.50 15.36 1.11
CA ARG A 60 -7.92 15.74 0.98
C ARG A 60 -8.25 16.61 -0.22
N ARG A 61 -7.39 17.58 -0.55
CA ARG A 61 -7.59 18.47 -1.70
C ARG A 61 -7.43 17.73 -3.02
N GLU A 62 -6.39 16.92 -3.10
CA GLU A 62 -6.11 16.10 -4.28
C GLU A 62 -7.20 15.04 -4.49
N ILE A 63 -7.62 14.34 -3.44
CA ILE A 63 -8.74 13.39 -3.47
C ILE A 63 -10.01 14.08 -3.98
N GLN A 64 -10.34 15.27 -3.46
CA GLN A 64 -11.50 16.01 -3.91
C GLN A 64 -11.43 16.36 -5.41
N GLN A 65 -10.25 16.79 -5.89
CA GLN A 65 -10.02 17.06 -7.31
C GLN A 65 -10.20 15.81 -8.17
N LEU A 66 -9.56 14.69 -7.76
CA LEU A 66 -9.64 13.41 -8.46
C LEU A 66 -11.07 12.87 -8.52
N VAL A 67 -11.79 12.87 -7.40
CA VAL A 67 -13.18 12.39 -7.33
C VAL A 67 -14.09 13.29 -8.18
N THR A 68 -13.93 14.60 -8.08
CA THR A 68 -14.74 15.55 -8.87
C THR A 68 -14.48 15.38 -10.37
N ALA A 69 -13.22 15.25 -10.77
CA ALA A 69 -12.84 15.04 -12.17
C ALA A 69 -13.34 13.68 -12.68
N TRP A 70 -13.25 12.64 -11.85
CA TRP A 70 -13.76 11.32 -12.17
C TRP A 70 -15.28 11.31 -12.41
N VAL A 71 -16.06 11.89 -11.50
CA VAL A 71 -17.52 11.98 -11.64
C VAL A 71 -17.90 12.76 -12.89
N LYS A 72 -17.25 13.90 -13.15
CA LYS A 72 -17.49 14.69 -14.37
C LYS A 72 -17.15 13.93 -15.66
N SER A 73 -16.16 13.06 -15.62
CA SER A 73 -15.71 12.26 -16.76
C SER A 73 -16.70 11.17 -17.18
N LEU A 74 -17.66 10.81 -16.32
CA LEU A 74 -18.69 9.79 -16.65
C LEU A 74 -19.68 10.26 -17.73
N GLY A 75 -19.83 11.56 -17.90
CA GLY A 75 -20.71 12.15 -18.94
C GLY A 75 -20.10 13.35 -19.66
N GLY A 76 -18.80 13.59 -19.50
CA GLY A 76 -18.10 14.76 -20.04
C GLY A 76 -16.69 14.48 -20.54
N PRO A 77 -15.93 15.52 -20.83
CA PRO A 77 -14.56 15.38 -21.33
C PRO A 77 -13.62 14.81 -20.26
N GLN A 78 -12.64 14.04 -20.72
CA GLN A 78 -11.58 13.51 -19.88
C GLN A 78 -10.54 14.60 -19.59
N THR A 79 -10.04 14.63 -18.35
CA THR A 79 -8.92 15.49 -17.92
C THR A 79 -7.79 14.64 -17.37
N SER A 80 -6.61 15.23 -17.14
CA SER A 80 -5.47 14.52 -16.53
C SER A 80 -5.83 13.93 -15.16
N GLU A 81 -6.59 14.67 -14.36
CA GLU A 81 -7.05 14.23 -13.04
C GLU A 81 -8.04 13.06 -13.15
N SER A 82 -8.95 13.09 -14.13
CA SER A 82 -9.88 11.98 -14.34
C SER A 82 -9.16 10.72 -14.83
N HIS A 83 -8.16 10.85 -15.70
CA HIS A 83 -7.31 9.73 -16.09
C HIS A 83 -6.57 9.15 -14.89
N LEU A 84 -5.96 9.99 -14.04
CA LEU A 84 -5.28 9.52 -12.84
C LEU A 84 -6.23 8.78 -11.89
N ALA A 85 -7.45 9.30 -11.70
CA ALA A 85 -8.46 8.63 -10.88
C ALA A 85 -8.84 7.25 -11.46
N TRP A 86 -9.04 7.14 -12.77
CA TRP A 86 -9.29 5.86 -13.43
C TRP A 86 -8.11 4.89 -13.29
N TYR A 87 -6.88 5.40 -13.39
CA TYR A 87 -5.67 4.55 -13.23
C TYR A 87 -5.50 4.04 -11.81
N ILE A 88 -5.89 4.83 -10.79
CA ILE A 88 -5.93 4.37 -9.40
C ILE A 88 -6.96 3.23 -9.24
N ILE A 89 -8.16 3.38 -9.82
CA ILE A 89 -9.20 2.35 -9.81
C ILE A 89 -8.69 1.07 -10.49
N ILE A 90 -8.15 1.18 -11.70
CA ILE A 90 -7.60 0.04 -12.47
C ILE A 90 -6.49 -0.66 -11.69
N ALA A 91 -5.57 0.09 -11.08
CA ALA A 91 -4.47 -0.46 -10.30
C ALA A 91 -4.92 -1.10 -8.97
N THR A 92 -6.10 -0.75 -8.46
CA THR A 92 -6.66 -1.37 -7.24
C THR A 92 -7.22 -2.78 -7.52
N VAL A 93 -7.75 -3.02 -8.72
CA VAL A 93 -8.47 -4.26 -9.08
C VAL A 93 -7.63 -5.53 -8.88
N PRO A 94 -6.36 -5.65 -9.37
CA PRO A 94 -5.61 -6.89 -9.24
C PRO A 94 -5.40 -7.33 -7.79
N ALA A 95 -5.00 -6.41 -6.92
CA ALA A 95 -4.80 -6.72 -5.50
C ALA A 95 -6.12 -7.07 -4.79
N SER A 96 -7.22 -6.39 -5.12
CA SER A 96 -8.55 -6.68 -4.55
C SER A 96 -9.02 -8.08 -4.96
N ILE A 97 -8.92 -8.45 -6.23
CA ILE A 97 -9.30 -9.79 -6.71
C ILE A 97 -8.42 -10.86 -6.05
N THR A 98 -7.10 -10.63 -6.01
CA THR A 98 -6.16 -11.58 -5.38
C THR A 98 -6.47 -11.74 -3.89
N GLY A 99 -6.78 -10.66 -3.17
CA GLY A 99 -7.15 -10.71 -1.75
C GLY A 99 -8.44 -11.50 -1.50
N LEU A 100 -9.46 -11.29 -2.34
CA LEU A 100 -10.73 -12.02 -2.23
C LEU A 100 -10.57 -13.53 -2.52
N ILE A 101 -9.75 -13.90 -3.49
CA ILE A 101 -9.58 -15.31 -3.89
C ILE A 101 -8.60 -16.04 -2.97
N PHE A 102 -7.48 -15.42 -2.64
CA PHE A 102 -6.36 -16.07 -1.94
C PHE A 102 -6.17 -15.61 -0.50
N GLY A 103 -7.02 -14.71 0.03
CA GLY A 103 -6.88 -14.16 1.37
C GLY A 103 -6.77 -15.24 2.45
N GLY A 104 -7.67 -16.22 2.46
CA GLY A 104 -7.64 -17.32 3.42
C GLY A 104 -6.40 -18.20 3.29
N PHE A 105 -5.94 -18.49 2.06
CA PHE A 105 -4.70 -19.25 1.84
C PHE A 105 -3.48 -18.49 2.40
N ILE A 106 -3.39 -17.20 2.12
CA ILE A 106 -2.30 -16.33 2.58
C ILE A 106 -2.26 -16.29 4.11
N GLU A 107 -3.44 -16.14 4.73
CA GLU A 107 -3.55 -16.05 6.19
C GLU A 107 -3.09 -17.33 6.89
N VAL A 108 -3.41 -18.49 6.34
CA VAL A 108 -3.05 -19.79 6.93
C VAL A 108 -1.60 -20.19 6.65
N HIS A 109 -1.07 -19.91 5.44
CA HIS A 109 0.18 -20.52 4.98
C HIS A 109 1.36 -19.54 4.91
N LEU A 110 1.13 -18.23 4.77
CA LEU A 110 2.19 -17.27 4.48
C LEU A 110 2.53 -16.32 5.64
N ARG A 111 2.00 -16.54 6.84
CA ARG A 111 2.25 -15.67 8.01
C ARG A 111 3.41 -16.12 8.89
N SER A 112 4.22 -17.10 8.47
CA SER A 112 5.37 -17.54 9.26
C SER A 112 6.47 -16.48 9.29
N MET A 113 7.23 -16.41 10.41
CA MET A 113 8.37 -15.48 10.55
C MET A 113 9.41 -15.66 9.45
N ALA A 114 9.62 -16.90 8.99
CA ALA A 114 10.54 -17.19 7.89
C ALA A 114 10.06 -16.56 6.57
N VAL A 115 8.76 -16.63 6.26
CA VAL A 115 8.19 -16.00 5.08
C VAL A 115 8.32 -14.48 5.19
N ILE A 116 7.94 -13.89 6.33
CA ILE A 116 8.02 -12.44 6.57
C ILE A 116 9.46 -11.95 6.40
N ALA A 117 10.43 -12.63 7.00
CA ALA A 117 11.84 -12.25 6.88
C ALA A 117 12.33 -12.37 5.42
N ALA A 118 12.03 -13.48 4.75
CA ALA A 118 12.46 -13.72 3.38
C ALA A 118 11.85 -12.68 2.42
N THR A 119 10.57 -12.38 2.52
CA THR A 119 9.89 -11.39 1.66
C THR A 119 10.36 -9.97 1.94
N THR A 120 10.57 -9.62 3.21
CA THR A 120 11.11 -8.29 3.57
C THR A 120 12.51 -8.09 2.97
N ILE A 121 13.39 -9.07 3.08
CA ILE A 121 14.75 -9.01 2.51
C ILE A 121 14.67 -8.96 0.98
N LEU A 122 13.94 -9.89 0.36
CA LEU A 122 13.83 -10.01 -1.09
C LEU A 122 13.31 -8.71 -1.72
N PHE A 123 12.18 -8.19 -1.25
CA PHE A 123 11.57 -7.01 -1.83
C PHE A 123 12.27 -5.72 -1.42
N GLY A 124 12.94 -5.69 -0.26
CA GLY A 124 13.81 -4.58 0.13
C GLY A 124 15.03 -4.48 -0.79
N LEU A 125 15.69 -5.61 -1.09
CA LEU A 125 16.80 -5.67 -2.05
C LEU A 125 16.35 -5.32 -3.47
N LEU A 126 15.16 -5.79 -3.88
CA LEU A 126 14.58 -5.49 -5.18
C LEU A 126 14.31 -3.99 -5.34
N LEU A 127 13.77 -3.34 -4.29
CA LEU A 127 13.57 -1.89 -4.30
C LEU A 127 14.91 -1.14 -4.39
N GLY A 128 15.89 -1.52 -3.58
CA GLY A 128 17.23 -0.92 -3.62
C GLY A 128 17.89 -1.06 -4.99
N TRP A 129 17.77 -2.24 -5.60
CA TRP A 129 18.27 -2.48 -6.96
C TRP A 129 17.51 -1.66 -8.01
N ALA A 130 16.18 -1.59 -7.91
CA ALA A 130 15.38 -0.80 -8.83
C ALA A 130 15.71 0.70 -8.73
N ASP A 131 15.85 1.23 -7.52
CA ASP A 131 16.21 2.63 -7.28
C ASP A 131 17.61 2.99 -7.78
N TYR A 132 18.57 2.07 -7.64
CA TYR A 132 19.92 2.24 -8.16
C TYR A 132 19.99 2.16 -9.70
N ARG A 133 19.30 1.15 -10.28
CA ARG A 133 19.41 0.80 -11.71
C ARG A 133 18.54 1.66 -12.61
N TYR A 134 17.32 2.02 -12.15
CA TYR A 134 16.35 2.75 -12.95
C TYR A 134 16.21 4.18 -12.45
N ARG A 135 16.93 5.08 -13.10
CA ARG A 135 16.82 6.54 -12.86
C ARG A 135 15.87 7.14 -13.89
N GLY A 136 14.58 6.82 -13.73
CA GLY A 136 13.54 7.31 -14.63
C GLY A 136 13.29 8.81 -14.46
N SER A 137 12.71 9.40 -15.50
CA SER A 137 12.30 10.81 -15.54
C SER A 137 10.82 10.98 -15.87
N LYS A 138 10.08 9.88 -16.00
CA LYS A 138 8.63 9.95 -16.24
C LYS A 138 7.92 10.50 -15.01
N THR A 139 7.06 11.47 -15.25
CA THR A 139 6.19 12.03 -14.22
C THR A 139 4.85 11.29 -14.16
N ILE A 140 4.07 11.52 -13.11
CA ILE A 140 2.76 10.90 -12.92
C ILE A 140 1.79 11.22 -14.06
N ASP A 141 1.95 12.34 -14.75
CA ASP A 141 1.13 12.73 -15.91
C ASP A 141 1.37 11.84 -17.13
N GLN A 142 2.47 11.10 -17.17
CA GLN A 142 2.80 10.13 -18.20
C GLN A 142 2.33 8.70 -17.86
N LEU A 143 1.56 8.56 -16.78
CA LEU A 143 0.92 7.29 -16.42
C LEU A 143 -0.06 6.89 -17.53
N THR A 144 -0.13 5.59 -17.79
CA THR A 144 -1.06 4.99 -18.74
C THR A 144 -1.82 3.87 -18.05
N TRP A 145 -2.95 3.45 -18.61
CA TRP A 145 -3.70 2.32 -18.06
C TRP A 145 -2.87 1.04 -17.96
N LYS A 146 -1.94 0.81 -18.92
CA LYS A 146 -1.03 -0.36 -18.91
C LYS A 146 -0.05 -0.29 -17.75
N THR A 147 0.60 0.86 -17.55
CA THR A 147 1.55 1.03 -16.44
C THR A 147 0.84 0.99 -15.08
N ALA A 148 -0.36 1.55 -14.98
CA ALA A 148 -1.20 1.46 -13.80
C ALA A 148 -1.58 0.01 -13.46
N LEU A 149 -1.98 -0.78 -14.46
CA LEU A 149 -2.30 -2.20 -14.28
C LEU A 149 -1.08 -3.01 -13.84
N ILE A 150 0.12 -2.74 -14.39
CA ILE A 150 1.37 -3.42 -13.98
C ILE A 150 1.70 -3.11 -12.52
N VAL A 151 1.61 -1.83 -12.10
CA VAL A 151 1.81 -1.45 -10.69
C VAL A 151 0.76 -2.09 -9.80
N GLY A 152 -0.50 -2.16 -10.24
CA GLY A 152 -1.58 -2.85 -9.54
C GLY A 152 -1.37 -4.35 -9.41
N ALA A 153 -0.86 -5.01 -10.46
CA ALA A 153 -0.48 -6.42 -10.40
C ALA A 153 0.69 -6.65 -9.42
N ALA A 154 1.67 -5.76 -9.42
CA ALA A 154 2.75 -5.80 -8.43
C ALA A 154 2.20 -5.59 -6.99
N GLN A 155 1.18 -4.74 -6.82
CA GLN A 155 0.52 -4.54 -5.52
C GLN A 155 -0.09 -5.83 -4.97
N ALA A 156 -0.53 -6.76 -5.81
CA ALA A 156 -1.05 -8.05 -5.34
C ALA A 156 -0.01 -8.86 -4.56
N LEU A 157 1.29 -8.69 -4.84
CA LEU A 157 2.36 -9.31 -4.07
C LEU A 157 2.43 -8.77 -2.63
N ALA A 158 1.92 -7.59 -2.38
CA ALA A 158 1.86 -7.01 -1.04
C ALA A 158 0.92 -7.74 -0.08
N LEU A 159 0.07 -8.63 -0.58
CA LEU A 159 -0.75 -9.52 0.24
C LEU A 159 0.09 -10.56 0.97
N ILE A 160 1.30 -10.87 0.47
CA ILE A 160 2.26 -11.76 1.15
C ILE A 160 2.88 -10.96 2.31
N PRO A 161 2.72 -11.42 3.56
CA PRO A 161 3.28 -10.73 4.73
C PRO A 161 4.78 -10.50 4.61
N GLY A 162 5.24 -9.35 5.07
CA GLY A 162 6.64 -8.91 4.91
C GLY A 162 6.91 -8.13 3.63
N THR A 163 6.09 -8.30 2.59
CA THR A 163 6.16 -7.44 1.40
C THR A 163 5.56 -6.08 1.73
N SER A 164 6.36 -5.03 1.66
CA SER A 164 5.84 -3.67 1.80
C SER A 164 4.98 -3.30 0.59
N ARG A 165 3.72 -2.89 0.83
CA ARG A 165 2.83 -2.43 -0.25
C ARG A 165 3.40 -1.21 -0.97
N SER A 166 3.81 -0.19 -0.22
CA SER A 166 4.47 0.99 -0.77
C SER A 166 5.78 0.60 -1.47
N GLY A 167 6.56 -0.30 -0.88
CA GLY A 167 7.81 -0.78 -1.46
C GLY A 167 7.63 -1.44 -2.82
N ILE A 168 6.71 -2.38 -2.95
CA ILE A 168 6.52 -3.10 -4.22
C ILE A 168 5.89 -2.23 -5.32
N THR A 169 4.96 -1.34 -4.97
CA THR A 169 4.37 -0.41 -5.94
C THR A 169 5.37 0.64 -6.41
N MET A 170 6.20 1.19 -5.51
CA MET A 170 7.30 2.07 -5.88
C MET A 170 8.34 1.35 -6.75
N THR A 171 8.71 0.12 -6.39
CA THR A 171 9.63 -0.72 -7.19
C THR A 171 9.13 -0.87 -8.62
N ALA A 172 7.86 -1.27 -8.79
CA ALA A 172 7.27 -1.43 -10.11
C ALA A 172 7.24 -0.11 -10.90
N ALA A 173 6.88 0.99 -10.26
CA ALA A 173 6.88 2.30 -10.91
C ALA A 173 8.29 2.75 -11.34
N LEU A 174 9.30 2.57 -10.48
CA LEU A 174 10.70 2.86 -10.84
C LEU A 174 11.17 2.05 -12.03
N MET A 175 10.88 0.72 -12.05
CA MET A 175 11.23 -0.16 -13.17
C MET A 175 10.52 0.22 -14.48
N LEU A 176 9.36 0.86 -14.40
CA LEU A 176 8.63 1.42 -15.56
C LEU A 176 9.17 2.78 -16.02
N GLY A 177 10.19 3.31 -15.34
CA GLY A 177 10.88 4.55 -15.68
C GLY A 177 10.28 5.81 -15.08
N PHE A 178 9.44 5.70 -14.06
CA PHE A 178 8.96 6.87 -13.29
C PHE A 178 10.05 7.39 -12.37
N ASP A 179 10.03 8.70 -12.11
CA ASP A 179 10.89 9.29 -11.09
C ASP A 179 10.42 8.91 -9.68
N ARG A 180 11.28 9.12 -8.68
CA ARG A 180 11.01 8.75 -7.28
C ARG A 180 9.78 9.46 -6.70
N ILE A 181 9.58 10.72 -7.05
CA ILE A 181 8.47 11.55 -6.55
C ILE A 181 7.15 11.01 -7.10
N SER A 182 7.10 10.75 -8.41
CA SER A 182 5.91 10.21 -9.08
C SER A 182 5.61 8.78 -8.64
N ALA A 183 6.62 7.94 -8.46
CA ALA A 183 6.46 6.59 -7.93
C ALA A 183 5.88 6.60 -6.50
N ALA A 184 6.41 7.45 -5.62
CA ALA A 184 5.90 7.60 -4.27
C ALA A 184 4.48 8.18 -4.24
N ARG A 185 4.22 9.25 -5.01
CA ARG A 185 2.90 9.89 -5.09
C ARG A 185 1.84 8.90 -5.57
N PHE A 186 2.10 8.16 -6.65
CA PHE A 186 1.16 7.16 -7.15
C PHE A 186 0.93 6.04 -6.14
N SER A 187 1.98 5.55 -5.49
CA SER A 187 1.89 4.54 -4.42
C SER A 187 1.01 5.01 -3.25
N PHE A 188 1.15 6.27 -2.82
CA PHE A 188 0.35 6.82 -1.71
C PHE A 188 -1.12 7.01 -2.11
N LEU A 189 -1.40 7.53 -3.30
CA LEU A 189 -2.77 7.64 -3.79
C LEU A 189 -3.44 6.27 -3.94
N LEU A 190 -2.69 5.27 -4.43
CA LEU A 190 -3.16 3.90 -4.58
C LEU A 190 -3.44 3.22 -3.23
N SER A 191 -2.81 3.68 -2.14
CA SER A 191 -3.07 3.18 -0.79
C SER A 191 -4.50 3.46 -0.32
N ILE A 192 -5.09 4.57 -0.76
CA ILE A 192 -6.39 5.04 -0.28
C ILE A 192 -7.50 4.02 -0.56
N PRO A 193 -7.77 3.62 -1.81
CA PRO A 193 -8.81 2.64 -2.08
C PRO A 193 -8.50 1.25 -1.52
N ILE A 194 -7.25 0.80 -1.51
CA ILE A 194 -6.93 -0.55 -1.05
C ILE A 194 -7.03 -0.68 0.47
N ILE A 195 -6.62 0.34 1.25
CA ILE A 195 -6.80 0.33 2.71
C ILE A 195 -8.29 0.44 3.06
N ALA A 196 -9.05 1.28 2.35
CA ALA A 196 -10.49 1.39 2.55
C ALA A 196 -11.20 0.05 2.30
N LEU A 197 -10.85 -0.65 1.22
CA LEU A 197 -11.44 -1.95 0.88
C LEU A 197 -11.04 -3.04 1.88
N SER A 198 -9.76 -3.13 2.25
CA SER A 198 -9.28 -4.15 3.20
C SER A 198 -9.80 -3.89 4.61
N GLY A 199 -9.83 -2.64 5.06
CA GLY A 199 -10.39 -2.27 6.36
C GLY A 199 -11.90 -2.47 6.43
N GLY A 200 -12.62 -2.14 5.35
CA GLY A 200 -14.05 -2.39 5.23
C GLY A 200 -14.39 -3.88 5.25
N TYR A 201 -13.64 -4.69 4.51
CA TYR A 201 -13.84 -6.15 4.47
C TYR A 201 -13.63 -6.79 5.85
N LYS A 202 -12.50 -6.51 6.50
CA LYS A 202 -12.19 -7.05 7.85
C LYS A 202 -13.06 -6.48 8.97
N GLY A 203 -13.65 -5.31 8.78
CA GLY A 203 -14.59 -4.73 9.76
C GLY A 203 -16.00 -5.32 9.68
N LEU A 204 -16.30 -6.13 8.65
CA LEU A 204 -17.58 -6.84 8.47
C LEU A 204 -17.52 -8.31 8.92
N GLU A 205 -16.32 -8.87 9.15
CA GLU A 205 -16.09 -10.19 9.75
C GLU A 205 -16.07 -10.12 11.29
#